data_93903067b0eac82d799c9edcdfd2c467
#
_entry.id   93903067b0eac82d799c9edcdfd2c467
#
_cell.length_a   1.000
_cell.length_b   1.000
_cell.length_c   1.000
_cell.angle_alpha   90.00
_cell.angle_beta   90.00
_cell.angle_gamma   90.00
#
_symmetry.space_group_name_H-M   'P 1'
#
loop_
_entity.id
_entity.type
_entity.pdbx_description
1 polymer ?
#
loop_
_entity_poly.entity_id
_entity_poly.type
_entity_poly.pdbx_seq_one_letter_code
_entity_poly.pdbx_strand_id
1 'polypeptide(L)'
;MPAHALTLRIGDVLELQPDAAAIEYNGQWSTWRQVAGLAGAIKALDVGPRQVGILLRNRPSHVAAFLGVLLAGGTVVVINPSRGDDRTREDIEALDLPFIVGASDDLASLVPVGPTLVSISNLAGAPLVTPGRGSTAGRPEVAVRMLTSGTTGPPKRIDLTYDMLARSVIGPEAAHSPAPTELRQGVAIVNAPMVHIGGVFRVLQCICEARPFALLDRFELDQWAEAVRRHRPRAVSLVPAALRMVLHSDLTRDDLASIRAVTSGTAPLSADDAEAFTEKFEIPVLTSYAATEFGGGVAGWTLADYRKHWHDKRGSVGRPSLGAQLRVVDDEGAPLGPDQAGLLEVKPGQLEPAADWMRTTDMARIDSDGFLWILGRADQAIIRGGFKVMPDDVRTALESHPAVRGAAVVGRPDDRLGETPVAMVELRDATDTAALVEFLRTRLARYEIPTDIAIVDQLPRTPSGKADLGAVKEFFSHPVEHAK
;
A
#
# COMPACT_ATOMS: atom_id res chain seq x y z
N MET A 1 -19.42 14.88 -21.51
CA MET A 1 -19.50 13.40 -21.44
C MET A 1 -20.44 13.03 -20.29
N PRO A 2 -21.20 11.94 -20.36
CA PRO A 2 -21.97 11.50 -19.20
C PRO A 2 -21.04 11.29 -18.01
N ALA A 3 -21.55 11.57 -16.79
CA ALA A 3 -20.76 11.43 -15.58
C ALA A 3 -20.37 9.95 -15.39
N HIS A 4 -19.12 9.71 -14.98
CA HIS A 4 -18.58 8.36 -14.78
C HIS A 4 -19.23 7.67 -13.58
N ALA A 5 -19.37 6.35 -13.59
CA ALA A 5 -19.99 5.56 -12.51
C ALA A 5 -19.36 5.85 -11.11
N LEU A 6 -18.04 6.01 -11.04
CA LEU A 6 -17.36 6.38 -9.79
C LEU A 6 -17.80 7.76 -9.29
N THR A 7 -17.85 8.76 -10.17
CA THR A 7 -18.25 10.14 -9.79
C THR A 7 -19.71 10.22 -9.40
N LEU A 8 -20.59 9.51 -10.10
CA LEU A 8 -22.01 9.39 -9.72
C LEU A 8 -22.14 8.77 -8.34
N ARG A 9 -21.49 7.61 -8.08
CA ARG A 9 -21.51 6.93 -6.80
C ARG A 9 -21.02 7.82 -5.65
N ILE A 10 -19.92 8.57 -5.86
CA ILE A 10 -19.42 9.51 -4.85
C ILE A 10 -20.45 10.60 -4.59
N GLY A 11 -21.03 11.20 -5.63
CA GLY A 11 -22.06 12.22 -5.51
C GLY A 11 -23.29 11.75 -4.74
N ASP A 12 -23.85 10.61 -5.14
CA ASP A 12 -25.04 10.03 -4.49
C ASP A 12 -24.81 9.78 -3.00
N VAL A 13 -23.66 9.25 -2.62
CA VAL A 13 -23.34 8.96 -1.21
C VAL A 13 -23.16 10.24 -0.40
N LEU A 14 -22.51 11.27 -0.94
CA LEU A 14 -22.33 12.55 -0.24
C LEU A 14 -23.67 13.24 0.09
N GLU A 15 -24.71 12.98 -0.70
CA GLU A 15 -26.05 13.54 -0.53
C GLU A 15 -27.01 12.64 0.26
N LEU A 16 -26.65 11.38 0.54
CA LEU A 16 -27.54 10.36 1.07
C LEU A 16 -28.10 10.72 2.47
N GLN A 17 -27.23 11.08 3.40
CA GLN A 17 -27.57 11.51 4.77
C GLN A 17 -26.59 12.62 5.21
N PRO A 18 -26.78 13.87 4.74
CA PRO A 18 -25.80 14.94 4.87
C PRO A 18 -25.36 15.24 6.30
N ASP A 19 -26.26 15.14 7.26
CA ASP A 19 -26.00 15.50 8.68
C ASP A 19 -25.44 14.34 9.50
N ALA A 20 -25.37 13.15 8.93
CA ALA A 20 -24.78 11.99 9.60
C ALA A 20 -23.25 12.09 9.66
N ALA A 21 -22.66 11.40 10.65
CA ALA A 21 -21.21 11.28 10.82
C ALA A 21 -20.58 10.56 9.62
N ALA A 22 -19.48 11.12 9.07
CA ALA A 22 -18.78 10.60 7.92
C ALA A 22 -17.35 10.19 8.25
N ILE A 23 -16.54 11.12 8.74
CA ILE A 23 -15.11 10.90 9.01
C ILE A 23 -14.81 11.33 10.44
N GLU A 24 -14.30 10.41 11.25
CA GLU A 24 -13.67 10.76 12.53
C GLU A 24 -12.19 11.00 12.31
N TYR A 25 -11.69 12.07 12.89
CA TYR A 25 -10.28 12.40 12.91
C TYR A 25 -9.92 13.04 14.25
N ASN A 26 -8.92 12.50 14.94
CA ASN A 26 -8.51 12.96 16.30
C ASN A 26 -9.70 13.07 17.28
N GLY A 27 -10.59 12.09 17.27
CA GLY A 27 -11.75 12.03 18.15
C GLY A 27 -12.91 12.96 17.77
N GLN A 28 -12.82 13.69 16.67
CA GLN A 28 -13.86 14.61 16.19
C GLN A 28 -14.49 14.09 14.90
N TRP A 29 -15.83 14.07 14.87
CA TRP A 29 -16.60 13.69 13.71
C TRP A 29 -16.87 14.87 12.78
N SER A 30 -16.66 14.64 11.50
CA SER A 30 -17.16 15.50 10.42
C SER A 30 -18.37 14.84 9.78
N THR A 31 -19.33 15.65 9.31
CA THR A 31 -20.53 15.15 8.62
C THR A 31 -20.31 14.99 7.12
N TRP A 32 -21.17 14.19 6.47
CA TRP A 32 -21.18 14.08 5.01
C TRP A 32 -21.39 15.44 4.35
N ARG A 33 -22.24 16.31 4.90
CA ARG A 33 -22.45 17.69 4.45
C ARG A 33 -21.14 18.51 4.43
N GLN A 34 -20.33 18.40 5.47
CA GLN A 34 -19.05 19.11 5.54
C GLN A 34 -18.07 18.61 4.51
N VAL A 35 -17.99 17.28 4.30
CA VAL A 35 -17.16 16.68 3.25
C VAL A 35 -17.65 17.14 1.86
N ALA A 36 -18.95 17.04 1.60
CA ALA A 36 -19.58 17.47 0.35
C ALA A 36 -19.37 18.97 0.06
N GLY A 37 -19.44 19.81 1.10
CA GLY A 37 -19.26 21.27 0.99
C GLY A 37 -17.88 21.63 0.44
N LEU A 38 -16.80 21.09 1.04
CA LEU A 38 -15.45 21.35 0.56
C LEU A 38 -15.19 20.66 -0.80
N ALA A 39 -15.67 19.44 -1.01
CA ALA A 39 -15.57 18.76 -2.31
C ALA A 39 -16.26 19.57 -3.43
N GLY A 40 -17.45 20.09 -3.14
CA GLY A 40 -18.18 20.99 -4.05
C GLY A 40 -17.44 22.29 -4.35
N ALA A 41 -16.82 22.90 -3.33
CA ALA A 41 -16.01 24.11 -3.51
C ALA A 41 -14.78 23.84 -4.41
N ILE A 42 -14.10 22.73 -4.24
CA ILE A 42 -12.98 22.33 -5.13
C ILE A 42 -13.48 22.05 -6.55
N LYS A 43 -14.60 21.31 -6.69
CA LYS A 43 -15.22 21.06 -8.00
C LYS A 43 -15.55 22.37 -8.74
N ALA A 44 -16.02 23.40 -8.02
CA ALA A 44 -16.39 24.71 -8.57
C ALA A 44 -15.20 25.55 -9.07
N LEU A 45 -13.95 25.16 -8.76
CA LEU A 45 -12.74 25.84 -9.25
C LEU A 45 -12.43 25.53 -10.73
N ASP A 46 -13.32 24.84 -11.44
CA ASP A 46 -13.13 24.45 -12.85
C ASP A 46 -11.82 23.68 -13.10
N VAL A 47 -11.51 22.78 -12.18
CA VAL A 47 -10.30 21.95 -12.24
C VAL A 47 -10.43 20.74 -13.17
N GLY A 48 -11.60 20.44 -13.69
CA GLY A 48 -11.81 19.33 -14.63
C GLY A 48 -11.73 19.80 -16.09
N PRO A 49 -11.24 19.00 -17.02
CA PRO A 49 -10.51 17.72 -16.88
C PRO A 49 -8.98 17.87 -16.72
N ARG A 50 -8.53 18.72 -15.82
CA ARG A 50 -7.11 19.06 -15.62
C ARG A 50 -6.43 18.14 -14.62
N GLN A 51 -5.09 18.15 -14.64
CA GLN A 51 -4.28 17.53 -13.59
C GLN A 51 -4.16 18.51 -12.41
N VAL A 52 -4.45 17.99 -11.20
CA VAL A 52 -4.40 18.74 -9.94
C VAL A 52 -3.47 18.03 -8.97
N GLY A 53 -2.36 18.65 -8.64
CA GLY A 53 -1.48 18.18 -7.58
C GLY A 53 -2.15 18.31 -6.23
N ILE A 54 -2.10 17.27 -5.41
CA ILE A 54 -2.51 17.35 -4.01
C ILE A 54 -1.34 16.92 -3.13
N LEU A 55 -0.85 17.84 -2.28
CA LEU A 55 0.07 17.53 -1.20
C LEU A 55 -0.69 16.72 -0.14
N LEU A 56 -0.81 15.42 -0.40
CA LEU A 56 -1.82 14.57 0.21
C LEU A 56 -1.42 14.09 1.60
N ARG A 57 -2.29 14.33 2.58
CA ARG A 57 -2.17 13.82 3.95
C ARG A 57 -3.47 13.12 4.35
N ASN A 58 -3.43 12.25 5.35
CA ASN A 58 -4.62 11.61 5.92
C ASN A 58 -5.40 12.62 6.80
N ARG A 59 -6.08 13.57 6.18
CA ARG A 59 -6.93 14.56 6.86
C ARG A 59 -8.29 14.67 6.17
N PRO A 60 -9.38 14.92 6.88
CA PRO A 60 -10.73 15.03 6.28
C PRO A 60 -10.81 16.06 5.16
N SER A 61 -10.12 17.22 5.29
CA SER A 61 -10.08 18.25 4.23
C SER A 61 -9.35 17.75 2.97
N HIS A 62 -8.32 16.95 3.11
CA HIS A 62 -7.60 16.35 1.96
C HIS A 62 -8.43 15.25 1.29
N VAL A 63 -9.20 14.47 2.07
CA VAL A 63 -10.19 13.53 1.51
C VAL A 63 -11.23 14.29 0.69
N ALA A 64 -11.80 15.37 1.23
CA ALA A 64 -12.79 16.18 0.51
C ALA A 64 -12.22 16.83 -0.75
N ALA A 65 -10.99 17.35 -0.71
CA ALA A 65 -10.32 17.90 -1.89
C ALA A 65 -10.07 16.83 -2.96
N PHE A 66 -9.61 15.65 -2.56
CA PHE A 66 -9.44 14.49 -3.44
C PHE A 66 -10.77 14.13 -4.14
N LEU A 67 -11.86 14.02 -3.39
CA LEU A 67 -13.19 13.74 -3.95
C LEU A 67 -13.67 14.87 -4.87
N GLY A 68 -13.40 16.14 -4.53
CA GLY A 68 -13.77 17.30 -5.32
C GLY A 68 -13.15 17.31 -6.72
N VAL A 69 -11.85 16.94 -6.82
CA VAL A 69 -11.17 16.79 -8.11
C VAL A 69 -11.79 15.65 -8.92
N LEU A 70 -12.09 14.50 -8.30
CA LEU A 70 -12.75 13.38 -8.99
C LEU A 70 -14.15 13.76 -9.46
N LEU A 71 -14.94 14.47 -8.64
CA LEU A 71 -16.29 14.94 -8.99
C LEU A 71 -16.28 15.95 -10.14
N ALA A 72 -15.16 16.67 -10.34
CA ALA A 72 -14.96 17.56 -11.47
C ALA A 72 -14.53 16.80 -12.75
N GLY A 73 -14.27 15.50 -12.70
CA GLY A 73 -13.68 14.73 -13.81
C GLY A 73 -12.19 15.03 -14.02
N GLY A 74 -11.51 15.56 -13.01
CA GLY A 74 -10.08 15.87 -13.05
C GLY A 74 -9.21 14.69 -12.66
N THR A 75 -7.89 14.83 -12.87
CA THR A 75 -6.89 13.86 -12.46
C THR A 75 -6.20 14.33 -11.17
N VAL A 76 -6.32 13.56 -10.10
CA VAL A 76 -5.52 13.80 -8.89
C VAL A 76 -4.09 13.32 -9.11
N VAL A 77 -3.12 14.23 -9.07
CA VAL A 77 -1.69 13.88 -9.03
C VAL A 77 -1.26 13.88 -7.57
N VAL A 78 -1.01 12.69 -7.04
CA VAL A 78 -0.63 12.52 -5.64
C VAL A 78 0.81 12.97 -5.44
N ILE A 79 1.01 13.94 -4.54
CA ILE A 79 2.32 14.41 -4.10
C ILE A 79 2.45 14.08 -2.61
N ASN A 80 3.54 13.41 -2.24
CA ASN A 80 3.80 13.06 -0.86
C ASN A 80 4.67 14.10 -0.18
N PRO A 81 4.13 14.96 0.70
CA PRO A 81 4.88 16.01 1.37
C PRO A 81 5.86 15.50 2.45
N SER A 82 5.87 14.20 2.72
CA SER A 82 6.71 13.58 3.76
C SER A 82 7.95 12.86 3.20
N ARG A 83 8.33 13.12 1.93
CA ARG A 83 9.52 12.51 1.30
C ARG A 83 10.83 13.28 1.53
N GLY A 84 10.78 14.36 2.32
CA GLY A 84 11.82 15.36 2.46
C GLY A 84 11.57 16.53 1.50
N ASP A 85 11.85 17.73 1.98
CA ASP A 85 11.47 18.98 1.30
C ASP A 85 12.09 19.11 -0.09
N ASP A 86 13.38 18.82 -0.24
CA ASP A 86 14.08 18.99 -1.52
C ASP A 86 13.52 18.02 -2.58
N ARG A 87 13.38 16.73 -2.23
CA ARG A 87 12.78 15.73 -3.13
C ARG A 87 11.34 16.04 -3.49
N THR A 88 10.59 16.65 -2.57
CA THR A 88 9.21 17.05 -2.83
C THR A 88 9.16 18.25 -3.77
N ARG A 89 10.05 19.24 -3.61
CA ARG A 89 10.19 20.39 -4.52
C ARG A 89 10.57 19.96 -5.93
N GLU A 90 11.60 19.10 -6.04
CA GLU A 90 12.03 18.53 -7.32
C GLU A 90 10.88 17.78 -8.04
N ASP A 91 10.09 17.01 -7.30
CA ASP A 91 8.95 16.27 -7.85
C ASP A 91 7.85 17.25 -8.33
N ILE A 92 7.58 18.33 -7.59
CA ILE A 92 6.61 19.37 -7.96
C ILE A 92 7.07 20.11 -9.21
N GLU A 93 8.33 20.52 -9.29
CA GLU A 93 8.91 21.20 -10.45
C GLU A 93 8.85 20.33 -11.71
N ALA A 94 9.21 19.05 -11.59
CA ALA A 94 9.17 18.10 -12.70
C ALA A 94 7.74 17.84 -13.23
N LEU A 95 6.73 18.02 -12.38
CA LEU A 95 5.34 17.79 -12.74
C LEU A 95 4.70 18.96 -13.51
N ASP A 96 5.19 20.19 -13.35
CA ASP A 96 4.69 21.43 -13.98
C ASP A 96 3.14 21.54 -13.97
N LEU A 97 2.55 21.41 -12.78
CA LEU A 97 1.10 21.33 -12.62
C LEU A 97 0.45 22.72 -12.57
N PRO A 98 -0.75 22.92 -13.18
CA PRO A 98 -1.44 24.20 -13.16
C PRO A 98 -2.09 24.51 -11.81
N PHE A 99 -2.45 23.50 -11.04
CA PHE A 99 -3.07 23.61 -9.73
C PHE A 99 -2.37 22.72 -8.72
N ILE A 100 -2.13 23.26 -7.52
CA ILE A 100 -1.65 22.49 -6.37
C ILE A 100 -2.52 22.82 -5.16
N VAL A 101 -3.09 21.76 -4.57
CA VAL A 101 -3.93 21.80 -3.36
C VAL A 101 -3.14 21.28 -2.18
N GLY A 102 -3.24 21.93 -1.03
CA GLY A 102 -2.58 21.46 0.18
C GLY A 102 -2.89 22.29 1.42
N ALA A 103 -2.29 21.93 2.55
CA ALA A 103 -2.29 22.78 3.73
C ALA A 103 -1.43 24.04 3.48
N SER A 104 -1.78 25.17 4.11
CA SER A 104 -1.09 26.45 3.91
C SER A 104 0.42 26.35 4.11
N ASP A 105 0.85 25.65 5.17
CA ASP A 105 2.26 25.51 5.52
C ASP A 105 3.02 24.66 4.48
N ASP A 106 2.43 23.55 4.03
CA ASP A 106 3.00 22.71 2.98
C ASP A 106 3.12 23.48 1.65
N LEU A 107 2.10 24.25 1.28
CA LEU A 107 2.14 25.07 0.07
C LEU A 107 3.21 26.14 0.14
N ALA A 108 3.33 26.83 1.27
CA ALA A 108 4.31 27.90 1.47
C ALA A 108 5.76 27.40 1.46
N SER A 109 5.99 26.21 1.99
CA SER A 109 7.35 25.66 2.13
C SER A 109 7.81 24.82 0.93
N LEU A 110 6.88 24.17 0.22
CA LEU A 110 7.24 23.15 -0.77
C LEU A 110 6.95 23.55 -2.22
N VAL A 111 6.02 24.50 -2.45
CA VAL A 111 5.58 24.81 -3.82
C VAL A 111 6.25 26.07 -4.36
N PRO A 112 6.96 25.99 -5.50
CA PRO A 112 7.56 27.16 -6.15
C PRO A 112 6.49 28.10 -6.71
N VAL A 113 6.90 29.33 -7.04
CA VAL A 113 6.04 30.30 -7.72
C VAL A 113 5.70 29.78 -9.12
N GLY A 114 4.42 29.73 -9.46
CA GLY A 114 3.99 29.31 -10.80
C GLY A 114 2.55 28.79 -10.82
N PRO A 115 2.23 27.66 -10.18
CA PRO A 115 0.88 27.10 -10.20
C PRO A 115 -0.13 27.96 -9.43
N THR A 116 -1.42 27.76 -9.72
CA THR A 116 -2.51 28.23 -8.86
C THR A 116 -2.52 27.41 -7.58
N LEU A 117 -2.38 28.07 -6.42
CA LEU A 117 -2.39 27.42 -5.12
C LEU A 117 -3.79 27.43 -4.52
N VAL A 118 -4.22 26.28 -4.04
CA VAL A 118 -5.51 26.11 -3.36
C VAL A 118 -5.24 25.63 -1.93
N SER A 119 -5.27 26.56 -1.00
CA SER A 119 -5.04 26.27 0.42
C SER A 119 -6.31 25.76 1.07
N ILE A 120 -6.21 24.61 1.73
CA ILE A 120 -7.27 23.97 2.51
C ILE A 120 -6.81 23.79 3.96
N SER A 121 -7.59 24.29 4.92
CA SER A 121 -7.28 24.16 6.36
C SER A 121 -8.16 23.08 7.02
N ASN A 122 -9.47 23.18 6.85
CA ASN A 122 -10.45 22.27 7.44
C ASN A 122 -11.68 22.14 6.50
N LEU A 123 -12.67 21.37 6.91
CA LEU A 123 -13.90 21.16 6.12
C LEU A 123 -14.91 22.33 6.17
N ALA A 124 -14.79 23.23 7.13
CA ALA A 124 -15.74 24.33 7.32
C ALA A 124 -15.36 25.61 6.56
N GLY A 125 -14.07 25.75 6.20
CA GLY A 125 -13.56 26.92 5.50
C GLY A 125 -13.66 26.78 3.98
N ALA A 126 -13.96 27.89 3.29
CA ALA A 126 -13.77 27.93 1.84
C ALA A 126 -12.27 27.82 1.50
N PRO A 127 -11.91 27.13 0.41
CA PRO A 127 -10.52 27.09 -0.03
C PRO A 127 -10.02 28.49 -0.40
N LEU A 128 -8.82 28.84 0.05
CA LEU A 128 -8.19 30.10 -0.33
C LEU A 128 -7.41 29.88 -1.63
N VAL A 129 -7.79 30.62 -2.68
CA VAL A 129 -7.16 30.48 -4.00
C VAL A 129 -6.18 31.63 -4.23
N THR A 130 -4.92 31.29 -4.48
CA THR A 130 -3.92 32.25 -4.96
C THR A 130 -3.66 31.96 -6.43
N PRO A 131 -4.07 32.88 -7.35
CA PRO A 131 -3.94 32.70 -8.79
C PRO A 131 -2.47 32.51 -9.21
N GLY A 132 -2.24 31.60 -10.15
CA GLY A 132 -0.96 31.33 -10.77
C GLY A 132 -1.07 31.22 -12.29
N ARG A 133 -0.01 30.74 -12.90
CA ARG A 133 0.06 30.50 -14.35
C ARG A 133 -0.10 29.00 -14.61
N GLY A 134 -0.81 28.63 -15.64
CA GLY A 134 -0.79 27.26 -16.13
C GLY A 134 -2.12 26.77 -16.66
N SER A 135 -2.03 26.15 -17.83
CA SER A 135 -3.11 25.37 -18.44
C SER A 135 -2.45 24.13 -19.03
N THR A 136 -2.45 23.03 -18.30
CA THR A 136 -2.11 21.73 -18.89
C THR A 136 -3.38 20.97 -19.20
N ALA A 137 -3.44 20.41 -20.43
CA ALA A 137 -4.51 19.49 -20.78
C ALA A 137 -4.47 18.29 -19.86
N GLY A 138 -5.64 17.89 -19.34
CA GLY A 138 -5.76 16.68 -18.54
C GLY A 138 -5.85 15.43 -19.39
N ARG A 139 -5.83 14.30 -18.71
CA ARG A 139 -6.17 12.98 -19.27
C ARG A 139 -7.51 12.56 -18.67
N PRO A 140 -8.61 12.78 -19.35
CA PRO A 140 -9.94 12.64 -18.76
C PRO A 140 -10.26 11.20 -18.29
N GLU A 141 -9.55 10.20 -18.81
CA GLU A 141 -9.68 8.80 -18.39
C GLU A 141 -8.94 8.50 -17.08
N VAL A 142 -7.92 9.31 -16.71
CA VAL A 142 -7.08 9.09 -15.53
C VAL A 142 -7.68 9.81 -14.32
N ALA A 143 -8.06 9.02 -13.32
CA ALA A 143 -8.59 9.55 -12.06
C ALA A 143 -7.48 9.94 -11.08
N VAL A 144 -6.46 9.08 -10.93
CA VAL A 144 -5.37 9.27 -9.98
C VAL A 144 -4.04 8.90 -10.62
N ARG A 145 -3.04 9.74 -10.42
CA ARG A 145 -1.65 9.51 -10.82
C ARG A 145 -0.80 9.41 -9.57
N MET A 146 -0.21 8.24 -9.34
CA MET A 146 0.55 7.94 -8.12
C MET A 146 2.00 7.63 -8.41
N LEU A 147 2.87 8.07 -7.50
CA LEU A 147 4.27 7.69 -7.52
C LEU A 147 4.44 6.32 -6.88
N THR A 148 5.06 5.37 -7.57
CA THR A 148 5.47 4.11 -6.97
C THR A 148 6.88 4.22 -6.44
N SER A 149 7.14 3.65 -5.28
CA SER A 149 8.50 3.43 -4.80
C SER A 149 9.11 2.28 -5.60
N GLY A 150 9.74 2.58 -6.73
CA GLY A 150 10.53 1.59 -7.45
C GLY A 150 11.62 1.03 -6.52
N THR A 151 11.64 -0.29 -6.35
CA THR A 151 12.69 -0.94 -5.53
C THR A 151 14.02 -1.02 -6.26
N THR A 152 14.03 -0.81 -7.59
CA THR A 152 15.21 -1.05 -8.47
C THR A 152 15.48 0.07 -9.47
N GLY A 153 14.80 1.23 -9.36
CA GLY A 153 14.99 2.35 -10.30
C GLY A 153 14.36 3.64 -9.85
N PRO A 154 14.47 4.72 -10.62
CA PRO A 154 13.80 5.97 -10.29
C PRO A 154 12.30 5.75 -10.12
N PRO A 155 11.66 6.45 -9.17
CA PRO A 155 10.23 6.32 -8.95
C PRO A 155 9.44 6.56 -10.23
N LYS A 156 8.49 5.67 -10.53
CA LYS A 156 7.60 5.79 -11.70
C LYS A 156 6.21 6.25 -11.26
N ARG A 157 5.55 7.05 -12.10
CA ARG A 157 4.15 7.40 -11.88
C ARG A 157 3.25 6.45 -12.64
N ILE A 158 2.27 5.91 -11.92
CA ILE A 158 1.25 5.00 -12.45
C ILE A 158 -0.05 5.77 -12.57
N ASP A 159 -0.69 5.63 -13.73
CA ASP A 159 -2.00 6.20 -14.02
C ASP A 159 -3.10 5.17 -13.68
N LEU A 160 -3.97 5.54 -12.75
CA LEU A 160 -5.16 4.75 -12.36
C LEU A 160 -6.37 5.41 -13.02
N THR A 161 -7.03 4.68 -13.89
CA THR A 161 -8.21 5.20 -14.58
C THR A 161 -9.45 5.21 -13.68
N TYR A 162 -10.45 6.00 -14.06
CA TYR A 162 -11.75 6.00 -13.39
C TYR A 162 -12.38 4.59 -13.40
N ASP A 163 -12.27 3.88 -14.52
CA ASP A 163 -12.78 2.51 -14.65
C ASP A 163 -12.06 1.53 -13.71
N MET A 164 -10.72 1.59 -13.64
CA MET A 164 -9.93 0.74 -12.72
C MET A 164 -10.39 0.95 -11.27
N LEU A 165 -10.51 2.20 -10.84
CA LEU A 165 -10.94 2.50 -9.47
C LEU A 165 -12.39 2.10 -9.22
N ALA A 166 -13.30 2.35 -10.17
CA ALA A 166 -14.69 1.93 -10.05
C ALA A 166 -14.81 0.40 -9.90
N ARG A 167 -14.12 -0.36 -10.75
CA ARG A 167 -14.12 -1.82 -10.66
C ARG A 167 -13.50 -2.32 -9.35
N SER A 168 -12.47 -1.63 -8.83
CA SER A 168 -11.83 -1.99 -7.55
C SER A 168 -12.73 -1.78 -6.34
N VAL A 169 -13.48 -0.65 -6.28
CA VAL A 169 -14.22 -0.25 -5.06
C VAL A 169 -15.73 -0.48 -5.13
N ILE A 170 -16.30 -0.58 -6.34
CA ILE A 170 -17.71 -0.87 -6.55
C ILE A 170 -17.91 -2.32 -7.03
N GLY A 171 -17.03 -2.79 -7.89
CA GLY A 171 -17.05 -4.14 -8.45
C GLY A 171 -16.96 -4.16 -9.98
N PRO A 172 -16.82 -5.36 -10.59
CA PRO A 172 -16.62 -5.51 -12.03
C PRO A 172 -17.71 -4.86 -12.90
N GLU A 173 -18.94 -4.82 -12.40
CA GLU A 173 -20.10 -4.22 -13.10
C GLU A 173 -20.46 -2.85 -12.50
N ALA A 174 -19.46 -2.03 -12.18
CA ALA A 174 -19.66 -0.76 -11.49
C ALA A 174 -20.71 0.15 -12.14
N ALA A 175 -20.79 0.19 -13.47
CA ALA A 175 -21.77 0.99 -14.20
C ALA A 175 -23.24 0.56 -13.98
N HIS A 176 -23.48 -0.70 -13.60
CA HIS A 176 -24.81 -1.26 -13.35
C HIS A 176 -25.08 -1.53 -11.88
N SER A 177 -24.09 -1.34 -11.00
CA SER A 177 -24.25 -1.57 -9.57
C SER A 177 -25.07 -0.42 -8.95
N PRO A 178 -26.19 -0.70 -8.26
CA PRO A 178 -27.01 0.36 -7.66
C PRO A 178 -26.24 1.09 -6.56
N ALA A 179 -26.49 2.39 -6.41
CA ALA A 179 -25.95 3.16 -5.31
C ALA A 179 -26.55 2.70 -3.96
N PRO A 180 -25.81 2.82 -2.85
CA PRO A 180 -26.37 2.61 -1.54
C PRO A 180 -27.55 3.56 -1.30
N THR A 181 -28.61 3.05 -0.68
CA THR A 181 -29.80 3.83 -0.32
C THR A 181 -29.80 4.23 1.15
N GLU A 182 -28.86 3.70 1.94
CA GLU A 182 -28.68 4.01 3.36
C GLU A 182 -27.19 3.92 3.75
N LEU A 183 -26.81 4.56 4.84
CA LEU A 183 -25.47 4.46 5.38
C LEU A 183 -25.21 3.06 5.92
N ARG A 184 -24.02 2.55 5.63
CA ARG A 184 -23.61 1.23 6.11
C ARG A 184 -23.33 1.28 7.62
N GLN A 185 -23.82 0.27 8.32
CA GLN A 185 -23.58 0.11 9.76
C GLN A 185 -22.09 -0.17 10.07
N GLY A 186 -21.64 0.41 11.18
CA GLY A 186 -20.29 0.23 11.71
C GLY A 186 -19.23 1.11 11.04
N VAL A 187 -18.24 1.47 11.81
CA VAL A 187 -17.16 2.38 11.44
C VAL A 187 -15.94 1.58 10.97
N ALA A 188 -15.39 1.91 9.80
CA ALA A 188 -14.11 1.36 9.36
C ALA A 188 -12.94 2.15 9.97
N ILE A 189 -11.76 1.51 10.09
CA ILE A 189 -10.53 2.20 10.44
C ILE A 189 -9.66 2.29 9.19
N VAL A 190 -9.24 3.51 8.84
CA VAL A 190 -8.34 3.81 7.73
C VAL A 190 -7.03 4.35 8.31
N ASN A 191 -6.03 3.49 8.36
CA ASN A 191 -4.68 3.79 8.86
C ASN A 191 -3.61 3.77 7.75
N ALA A 192 -3.99 3.38 6.54
CA ALA A 192 -3.09 3.41 5.38
C ALA A 192 -2.96 4.84 4.84
N PRO A 193 -1.74 5.34 4.56
CA PRO A 193 -1.56 6.67 4.00
C PRO A 193 -2.16 6.80 2.59
N MET A 194 -2.90 7.88 2.34
CA MET A 194 -3.50 8.16 1.03
C MET A 194 -2.47 8.46 -0.07
N VAL A 195 -1.22 8.69 0.27
CA VAL A 195 -0.13 8.78 -0.71
C VAL A 195 0.23 7.43 -1.33
N HIS A 196 -0.39 6.34 -0.89
CA HIS A 196 -0.28 4.98 -1.43
C HIS A 196 -1.64 4.46 -1.88
N ILE A 197 -1.63 3.55 -2.88
CA ILE A 197 -2.87 2.97 -3.44
C ILE A 197 -3.77 2.36 -2.35
N GLY A 198 -3.19 1.71 -1.33
CA GLY A 198 -3.95 1.12 -0.24
C GLY A 198 -4.78 2.13 0.55
N GLY A 199 -4.28 3.35 0.78
CA GLY A 199 -5.01 4.44 1.42
C GLY A 199 -6.12 4.99 0.52
N VAL A 200 -5.79 5.28 -0.74
CA VAL A 200 -6.78 5.74 -1.75
C VAL A 200 -7.90 4.71 -1.89
N PHE A 201 -7.56 3.42 -2.05
CA PHE A 201 -8.53 2.34 -2.15
C PHE A 201 -9.46 2.28 -0.94
N ARG A 202 -8.91 2.32 0.29
CA ARG A 202 -9.72 2.22 1.52
C ARG A 202 -10.64 3.42 1.72
N VAL A 203 -10.17 4.63 1.44
CA VAL A 203 -11.01 5.83 1.49
C VAL A 203 -12.13 5.73 0.45
N LEU A 204 -11.80 5.48 -0.82
CA LEU A 204 -12.81 5.34 -1.88
C LEU A 204 -13.79 4.21 -1.60
N GLN A 205 -13.31 3.08 -1.06
CA GLN A 205 -14.20 1.98 -0.67
C GLN A 205 -15.20 2.42 0.41
N CYS A 206 -14.73 3.10 1.47
CA CYS A 206 -15.62 3.60 2.51
C CYS A 206 -16.65 4.57 1.95
N ILE A 207 -16.21 5.52 1.10
CA ILE A 207 -17.12 6.45 0.44
C ILE A 207 -18.13 5.70 -0.45
N CYS A 208 -17.69 4.86 -1.38
CA CYS A 208 -18.57 4.15 -2.31
C CYS A 208 -19.52 3.14 -1.64
N GLU A 209 -19.16 2.63 -0.45
CA GLU A 209 -20.01 1.80 0.39
C GLU A 209 -20.92 2.59 1.35
N ALA A 210 -20.91 3.91 1.30
CA ALA A 210 -21.62 4.79 2.25
C ALA A 210 -21.29 4.45 3.72
N ARG A 211 -20.02 4.16 4.02
CA ARG A 211 -19.54 3.72 5.32
C ARG A 211 -18.80 4.83 6.04
N PRO A 212 -19.20 5.25 7.25
CA PRO A 212 -18.39 6.13 8.08
C PRO A 212 -17.07 5.46 8.48
N PHE A 213 -16.01 6.27 8.66
CA PHE A 213 -14.70 5.73 9.02
C PHE A 213 -13.91 6.66 9.93
N ALA A 214 -13.08 6.06 10.79
CA ALA A 214 -12.04 6.73 11.55
C ALA A 214 -10.76 6.80 10.69
N LEU A 215 -10.28 8.01 10.43
CA LEU A 215 -9.10 8.27 9.64
C LEU A 215 -7.93 8.56 10.58
N LEU A 216 -6.89 7.75 10.53
CA LEU A 216 -5.65 7.97 11.27
C LEU A 216 -4.60 8.60 10.34
N ASP A 217 -3.77 9.51 10.85
CA ASP A 217 -2.67 10.11 10.08
C ASP A 217 -1.74 9.04 9.51
N ARG A 218 -1.43 8.06 10.34
CA ARG A 218 -0.64 6.86 10.04
C ARG A 218 -0.98 5.78 11.07
N PHE A 219 -0.41 4.59 10.90
CA PHE A 219 -0.51 3.57 11.93
C PHE A 219 0.38 3.96 13.12
N GLU A 220 -0.23 4.12 14.28
CA GLU A 220 0.39 4.18 15.60
C GLU A 220 -0.38 3.24 16.52
N LEU A 221 0.34 2.37 17.24
CA LEU A 221 -0.25 1.24 17.97
C LEU A 221 -1.36 1.67 18.93
N ASP A 222 -1.07 2.66 19.80
CA ASP A 222 -2.01 3.08 20.84
C ASP A 222 -3.25 3.75 20.26
N GLN A 223 -3.08 4.65 19.28
CA GLN A 223 -4.18 5.31 18.58
C GLN A 223 -5.05 4.32 17.81
N TRP A 224 -4.41 3.36 17.14
CA TRP A 224 -5.10 2.31 16.42
C TRP A 224 -5.90 1.40 17.38
N ALA A 225 -5.29 0.97 18.49
CA ALA A 225 -5.95 0.13 19.48
C ALA A 225 -7.13 0.86 20.13
N GLU A 226 -6.99 2.15 20.44
CA GLU A 226 -8.09 2.97 20.94
C GLU A 226 -9.24 3.06 19.93
N ALA A 227 -8.93 3.30 18.65
CA ALA A 227 -9.92 3.32 17.58
C ALA A 227 -10.64 1.96 17.45
N VAL A 228 -9.91 0.84 17.57
CA VAL A 228 -10.51 -0.51 17.57
C VAL A 228 -11.48 -0.69 18.75
N ARG A 229 -11.08 -0.33 19.97
CA ARG A 229 -11.95 -0.43 21.17
C ARG A 229 -13.21 0.43 21.04
N ARG A 230 -13.05 1.67 20.51
CA ARG A 230 -14.14 2.65 20.36
C ARG A 230 -15.13 2.24 19.28
N HIS A 231 -14.64 1.89 18.08
CA HIS A 231 -15.49 1.66 16.91
C HIS A 231 -15.86 0.21 16.68
N ARG A 232 -15.16 -0.72 17.34
CA ARG A 232 -15.42 -2.16 17.27
C ARG A 232 -15.58 -2.70 15.85
N PRO A 233 -14.58 -2.43 14.93
CA PRO A 233 -14.65 -2.88 13.55
C PRO A 233 -14.64 -4.41 13.47
N ARG A 234 -15.32 -4.98 12.48
CA ARG A 234 -15.31 -6.43 12.23
C ARG A 234 -14.13 -6.89 11.40
N ALA A 235 -13.52 -6.00 10.63
CA ALA A 235 -12.32 -6.26 9.84
C ALA A 235 -11.42 -5.04 9.85
N VAL A 236 -10.12 -5.27 9.87
CA VAL A 236 -9.08 -4.23 9.78
C VAL A 236 -8.02 -4.63 8.77
N SER A 237 -7.28 -3.65 8.29
CA SER A 237 -6.13 -3.90 7.41
C SER A 237 -4.86 -3.44 8.10
N LEU A 238 -3.87 -4.34 8.18
CA LEU A 238 -2.55 -4.08 8.74
C LEU A 238 -1.48 -4.50 7.73
N VAL A 239 -0.62 -3.57 7.35
CA VAL A 239 0.60 -3.96 6.63
C VAL A 239 1.48 -4.84 7.52
N PRO A 240 2.36 -5.70 6.99
CA PRO A 240 3.17 -6.63 7.79
C PRO A 240 3.89 -5.98 8.97
N ALA A 241 4.48 -4.80 8.79
CA ALA A 241 5.15 -4.09 9.88
C ALA A 241 4.18 -3.70 11.02
N ALA A 242 2.98 -3.21 10.69
CA ALA A 242 1.96 -2.87 11.67
C ALA A 242 1.41 -4.13 12.36
N LEU A 243 1.21 -5.22 11.61
CA LEU A 243 0.78 -6.51 12.17
C LEU A 243 1.77 -7.02 13.22
N ARG A 244 3.07 -6.96 12.93
CA ARG A 244 4.13 -7.33 13.89
C ARG A 244 4.12 -6.44 15.13
N MET A 245 3.89 -5.12 14.97
CA MET A 245 3.78 -4.21 16.12
C MET A 245 2.61 -4.63 17.03
N VAL A 246 1.46 -5.00 16.47
CA VAL A 246 0.32 -5.51 17.23
C VAL A 246 0.63 -6.87 17.85
N LEU A 247 1.24 -7.78 17.08
CA LEU A 247 1.61 -9.13 17.54
C LEU A 247 2.48 -9.07 18.80
N HIS A 248 3.47 -8.18 18.81
CA HIS A 248 4.46 -8.07 19.89
C HIS A 248 4.11 -7.04 20.96
N SER A 249 2.90 -6.47 20.91
CA SER A 249 2.41 -5.57 21.96
C SER A 249 1.78 -6.33 23.13
N ASP A 250 1.44 -5.59 24.18
CA ASP A 250 0.70 -6.10 25.34
C ASP A 250 -0.81 -6.20 25.07
N LEU A 251 -1.28 -5.93 23.86
CA LEU A 251 -2.67 -6.09 23.49
C LEU A 251 -3.10 -7.55 23.62
N THR A 252 -4.33 -7.72 24.10
CA THR A 252 -4.95 -9.02 24.35
C THR A 252 -6.04 -9.32 23.31
N ARG A 253 -6.57 -10.54 23.33
CA ARG A 253 -7.74 -10.92 22.53
C ARG A 253 -8.96 -10.04 22.84
N ASP A 254 -9.13 -9.62 24.10
CA ASP A 254 -10.27 -8.78 24.50
C ASP A 254 -10.20 -7.38 23.92
N ASP A 255 -9.02 -6.79 23.79
CA ASP A 255 -8.81 -5.50 23.12
C ASP A 255 -9.27 -5.53 21.67
N LEU A 256 -9.13 -6.67 21.00
CA LEU A 256 -9.47 -6.89 19.61
C LEU A 256 -10.76 -7.70 19.41
N ALA A 257 -11.59 -7.86 20.43
CA ALA A 257 -12.75 -8.77 20.49
C ALA A 257 -13.75 -8.61 19.33
N SER A 258 -13.86 -7.42 18.75
CA SER A 258 -14.77 -7.15 17.63
C SER A 258 -14.27 -7.67 16.28
N ILE A 259 -12.94 -7.81 16.14
CA ILE A 259 -12.31 -8.15 14.87
C ILE A 259 -12.52 -9.64 14.54
N ARG A 260 -12.95 -9.92 13.32
CA ARG A 260 -13.20 -11.26 12.79
C ARG A 260 -12.14 -11.72 11.79
N ALA A 261 -11.44 -10.76 11.19
CA ALA A 261 -10.32 -11.02 10.27
C ALA A 261 -9.44 -9.78 10.17
N VAL A 262 -8.14 -10.01 9.98
CA VAL A 262 -7.16 -9.01 9.58
C VAL A 262 -6.76 -9.28 8.14
N THR A 263 -6.82 -8.26 7.27
CA THR A 263 -6.22 -8.36 5.94
C THR A 263 -4.80 -7.81 5.97
N SER A 264 -3.85 -8.51 5.33
CA SER A 264 -2.45 -8.06 5.23
C SER A 264 -1.93 -8.20 3.81
N GLY A 265 -1.20 -7.18 3.35
CA GLY A 265 -0.65 -7.15 1.99
C GLY A 265 0.35 -6.02 1.82
N THR A 266 0.65 -5.67 0.58
CA THR A 266 1.63 -4.63 0.16
C THR A 266 3.11 -4.96 0.39
N ALA A 267 3.41 -5.93 1.24
CA ALA A 267 4.75 -6.47 1.47
C ALA A 267 4.64 -7.94 1.90
N PRO A 268 5.70 -8.73 1.80
CA PRO A 268 5.71 -10.10 2.29
C PRO A 268 5.46 -10.18 3.80
N LEU A 269 4.58 -11.07 4.20
CA LEU A 269 4.35 -11.48 5.59
C LEU A 269 4.74 -12.94 5.74
N SER A 270 5.56 -13.27 6.73
CA SER A 270 5.89 -14.66 7.01
C SER A 270 4.66 -15.45 7.46
N ALA A 271 4.60 -16.72 7.10
CA ALA A 271 3.54 -17.60 7.56
C ALA A 271 3.57 -17.75 9.09
N ASP A 272 4.77 -17.73 9.68
CA ASP A 272 4.96 -17.82 11.14
C ASP A 272 4.35 -16.61 11.86
N ASP A 273 4.56 -15.37 11.36
CA ASP A 273 3.94 -14.18 11.94
C ASP A 273 2.40 -14.22 11.83
N ALA A 274 1.89 -14.71 10.69
CA ALA A 274 0.44 -14.83 10.49
C ALA A 274 -0.18 -15.87 11.45
N GLU A 275 0.51 -16.98 11.67
CA GLU A 275 0.09 -18.02 12.64
C GLU A 275 0.19 -17.53 14.08
N ALA A 276 1.34 -16.97 14.48
CA ALA A 276 1.52 -16.42 15.82
C ALA A 276 0.48 -15.35 16.16
N PHE A 277 0.11 -14.49 15.16
CA PHE A 277 -0.97 -13.52 15.33
C PHE A 277 -2.31 -14.22 15.55
N THR A 278 -2.60 -15.26 14.75
CA THR A 278 -3.83 -16.03 14.87
C THR A 278 -3.90 -16.78 16.19
N GLU A 279 -2.80 -17.37 16.65
CA GLU A 279 -2.71 -18.06 17.95
C GLU A 279 -2.94 -17.08 19.11
N LYS A 280 -2.27 -15.92 19.09
CA LYS A 280 -2.38 -14.91 20.17
C LYS A 280 -3.78 -14.31 20.27
N PHE A 281 -4.38 -13.96 19.14
CA PHE A 281 -5.61 -13.16 19.13
C PHE A 281 -6.86 -13.93 18.68
N GLU A 282 -6.73 -15.18 18.26
CA GLU A 282 -7.81 -15.99 17.66
C GLU A 282 -8.47 -15.29 16.45
N ILE A 283 -7.68 -14.51 15.69
CA ILE A 283 -8.12 -13.75 14.53
C ILE A 283 -7.34 -14.21 13.30
N PRO A 284 -8.01 -14.72 12.26
CA PRO A 284 -7.35 -15.13 11.03
C PRO A 284 -6.71 -13.94 10.31
N VAL A 285 -5.51 -14.16 9.78
CA VAL A 285 -4.78 -13.21 8.93
C VAL A 285 -4.95 -13.61 7.48
N LEU A 286 -5.66 -12.79 6.72
CA LEU A 286 -5.96 -12.99 5.31
C LEU A 286 -4.94 -12.21 4.48
N THR A 287 -3.92 -12.89 3.98
CA THR A 287 -2.92 -12.27 3.12
C THR A 287 -3.46 -12.03 1.70
N SER A 288 -2.91 -11.03 1.02
CA SER A 288 -3.30 -10.67 -0.34
C SER A 288 -2.11 -10.17 -1.15
N TYR A 289 -2.20 -10.33 -2.47
CA TYR A 289 -1.24 -9.82 -3.43
C TYR A 289 -1.86 -8.70 -4.26
N ALA A 290 -1.18 -7.57 -4.31
CA ALA A 290 -1.64 -6.35 -4.94
C ALA A 290 -0.44 -5.52 -5.44
N ALA A 291 -0.66 -4.74 -6.50
CA ALA A 291 0.27 -3.72 -6.93
C ALA A 291 -0.48 -2.47 -7.41
N THR A 292 0.21 -1.33 -7.42
CA THR A 292 -0.38 -0.08 -7.92
C THR A 292 -0.75 -0.21 -9.39
N GLU A 293 0.08 -0.88 -10.16
CA GLU A 293 -0.07 -1.15 -11.60
C GLU A 293 -1.34 -1.93 -11.92
N PHE A 294 -1.83 -2.75 -10.99
CA PHE A 294 -3.05 -3.54 -11.15
C PHE A 294 -4.32 -2.75 -10.79
N GLY A 295 -4.18 -1.57 -10.20
CA GLY A 295 -5.30 -0.81 -9.66
C GLY A 295 -5.88 -1.42 -8.38
N GLY A 296 -5.18 -2.36 -7.73
CA GLY A 296 -5.63 -3.00 -6.50
C GLY A 296 -5.15 -4.44 -6.32
N GLY A 297 -5.90 -5.22 -5.53
CA GLY A 297 -5.63 -6.62 -5.26
C GLY A 297 -6.02 -7.53 -6.42
N VAL A 298 -5.21 -8.56 -6.68
CA VAL A 298 -5.47 -9.56 -7.74
C VAL A 298 -5.51 -10.98 -7.20
N ALA A 299 -4.99 -11.21 -5.99
CA ALA A 299 -5.17 -12.47 -5.27
C ALA A 299 -5.37 -12.19 -3.78
N GLY A 300 -6.07 -13.08 -3.09
CA GLY A 300 -6.31 -12.95 -1.67
C GLY A 300 -6.99 -14.16 -1.06
N TRP A 301 -6.87 -14.28 0.26
CA TRP A 301 -7.66 -15.23 1.03
C TRP A 301 -9.06 -14.69 1.28
N THR A 302 -10.06 -15.51 1.04
CA THR A 302 -11.37 -15.33 1.66
C THR A 302 -11.40 -16.01 3.03
N LEU A 303 -12.30 -15.57 3.92
CA LEU A 303 -12.45 -16.23 5.22
C LEU A 303 -12.90 -17.70 5.08
N ALA A 304 -13.65 -18.01 4.03
CA ALA A 304 -14.10 -19.36 3.73
C ALA A 304 -12.93 -20.25 3.28
N ASP A 305 -12.10 -19.78 2.35
CA ASP A 305 -10.90 -20.50 1.93
C ASP A 305 -9.90 -20.68 3.07
N TYR A 306 -9.71 -19.64 3.90
CA TYR A 306 -8.83 -19.71 5.07
C TYR A 306 -9.24 -20.85 6.01
N ARG A 307 -10.50 -20.94 6.39
CA ARG A 307 -11.00 -21.96 7.29
C ARG A 307 -10.83 -23.39 6.73
N LYS A 308 -10.86 -23.54 5.42
CA LYS A 308 -10.81 -24.84 4.76
C LYS A 308 -9.39 -25.28 4.39
N HIS A 309 -8.50 -24.33 4.05
CA HIS A 309 -7.27 -24.64 3.34
C HIS A 309 -6.01 -24.08 3.99
N TRP A 310 -6.10 -23.24 5.05
CA TRP A 310 -4.92 -22.57 5.60
C TRP A 310 -3.78 -23.52 5.94
N HIS A 311 -4.07 -24.64 6.63
CA HIS A 311 -3.05 -25.59 7.07
C HIS A 311 -2.29 -26.22 5.89
N ASP A 312 -3.00 -26.54 4.82
CA ASP A 312 -2.42 -27.19 3.64
C ASP A 312 -1.75 -26.19 2.69
N LYS A 313 -2.18 -24.90 2.71
CA LYS A 313 -1.75 -23.85 1.79
C LYS A 313 -1.00 -22.73 2.50
N ARG A 314 -0.34 -23.06 3.58
CA ARG A 314 0.46 -22.15 4.40
C ARG A 314 1.44 -21.33 3.56
N GLY A 315 1.53 -20.01 3.84
CA GLY A 315 2.41 -19.08 3.12
C GLY A 315 1.88 -18.63 1.74
N SER A 316 0.76 -19.17 1.28
CA SER A 316 0.08 -18.66 0.09
C SER A 316 -0.51 -17.28 0.33
N VAL A 317 -0.61 -16.47 -0.73
CA VAL A 317 -1.35 -15.19 -0.73
C VAL A 317 -2.79 -15.35 -1.21
N GLY A 318 -3.32 -16.58 -1.23
CA GLY A 318 -4.69 -16.90 -1.62
C GLY A 318 -4.86 -17.20 -3.10
N ARG A 319 -6.09 -17.04 -3.59
CA ARG A 319 -6.51 -17.33 -4.96
C ARG A 319 -6.79 -16.05 -5.74
N PRO A 320 -6.88 -16.09 -7.09
CA PRO A 320 -7.31 -14.96 -7.89
C PRO A 320 -8.64 -14.37 -7.38
N SER A 321 -8.73 -13.06 -7.33
CA SER A 321 -9.88 -12.29 -6.84
C SER A 321 -10.34 -11.26 -7.87
N LEU A 322 -11.58 -10.77 -7.72
CA LEU A 322 -12.15 -9.70 -8.55
C LEU A 322 -12.07 -9.95 -10.07
N GLY A 323 -12.16 -11.20 -10.52
CA GLY A 323 -12.06 -11.56 -11.94
C GLY A 323 -10.66 -11.55 -12.51
N ALA A 324 -9.62 -11.41 -11.66
CA ALA A 324 -8.23 -11.51 -12.09
C ALA A 324 -7.91 -12.91 -12.61
N GLN A 325 -7.01 -12.97 -13.60
CA GLN A 325 -6.40 -14.21 -14.07
C GLN A 325 -4.91 -14.17 -13.78
N LEU A 326 -4.37 -15.28 -13.34
CA LEU A 326 -2.95 -15.42 -12.97
C LEU A 326 -2.38 -16.63 -13.71
N ARG A 327 -1.14 -16.51 -14.17
CA ARG A 327 -0.36 -17.62 -14.68
C ARG A 327 1.11 -17.44 -14.37
N VAL A 328 1.82 -18.55 -14.27
CA VAL A 328 3.27 -18.56 -14.14
C VAL A 328 3.86 -18.97 -15.49
N VAL A 329 4.92 -18.28 -15.90
CA VAL A 329 5.59 -18.51 -17.20
C VAL A 329 7.09 -18.70 -17.00
N ASP A 330 7.72 -19.36 -17.96
CA ASP A 330 9.17 -19.43 -18.06
C ASP A 330 9.78 -18.12 -18.61
N ASP A 331 11.10 -18.09 -18.82
CA ASP A 331 11.81 -16.91 -19.31
C ASP A 331 11.37 -16.54 -20.75
N GLU A 332 10.96 -17.53 -21.56
CA GLU A 332 10.46 -17.38 -22.93
C GLU A 332 8.99 -16.95 -22.97
N GLY A 333 8.28 -17.01 -21.86
CA GLY A 333 6.86 -16.62 -21.72
C GLY A 333 5.88 -17.76 -21.97
N ALA A 334 6.34 -19.00 -22.02
CA ALA A 334 5.46 -20.16 -22.11
C ALA A 334 4.84 -20.48 -20.75
N PRO A 335 3.51 -20.73 -20.66
CA PRO A 335 2.86 -21.06 -19.41
C PRO A 335 3.39 -22.36 -18.80
N LEU A 336 3.69 -22.31 -17.51
CA LEU A 336 4.13 -23.45 -16.71
C LEU A 336 2.93 -24.19 -16.09
N GLY A 337 3.15 -25.47 -15.75
CA GLY A 337 2.17 -26.30 -15.04
C GLY A 337 2.07 -25.98 -13.54
N PRO A 338 1.14 -26.63 -12.83
CA PRO A 338 1.00 -26.47 -11.40
C PRO A 338 2.32 -26.77 -10.64
N ASP A 339 2.52 -26.02 -9.55
CA ASP A 339 3.68 -26.11 -8.65
C ASP A 339 5.05 -25.78 -9.27
N GLN A 340 5.11 -25.42 -10.54
CA GLN A 340 6.34 -24.96 -11.17
C GLN A 340 6.58 -23.50 -10.86
N ALA A 341 7.82 -23.15 -10.50
CA ALA A 341 8.24 -21.78 -10.21
C ALA A 341 8.65 -21.06 -11.50
N GLY A 342 8.21 -19.82 -11.66
CA GLY A 342 8.55 -18.96 -12.79
C GLY A 342 8.09 -17.52 -12.57
N LEU A 343 8.10 -16.70 -13.63
CA LEU A 343 7.62 -15.33 -13.57
C LEU A 343 6.09 -15.27 -13.55
N LEU A 344 5.55 -14.44 -12.66
CA LEU A 344 4.11 -14.22 -12.58
C LEU A 344 3.64 -13.26 -13.66
N GLU A 345 2.62 -13.67 -14.40
CA GLU A 345 1.84 -12.81 -15.28
C GLU A 345 0.41 -12.67 -14.75
N VAL A 346 -0.11 -11.45 -14.83
CA VAL A 346 -1.40 -11.06 -14.26
C VAL A 346 -2.28 -10.39 -15.31
N LYS A 347 -3.54 -10.79 -15.39
CA LYS A 347 -4.63 -10.00 -15.96
C LYS A 347 -5.50 -9.50 -14.83
N PRO A 348 -5.34 -8.22 -14.40
CA PRO A 348 -6.15 -7.69 -13.32
C PRO A 348 -7.62 -7.61 -13.71
N GLY A 349 -8.53 -8.00 -12.82
CA GLY A 349 -9.97 -7.86 -13.05
C GLY A 349 -10.45 -6.39 -13.05
N GLN A 350 -9.61 -5.48 -12.60
CA GLN A 350 -9.81 -4.04 -12.65
C GLN A 350 -9.61 -3.44 -14.05
N LEU A 351 -8.94 -4.15 -14.93
CA LEU A 351 -8.77 -3.78 -16.33
C LEU A 351 -9.92 -4.31 -17.20
N GLU A 352 -9.95 -3.87 -18.45
CA GLU A 352 -10.90 -4.44 -19.41
C GLU A 352 -10.59 -5.93 -19.69
N PRO A 353 -11.62 -6.76 -19.98
CA PRO A 353 -11.41 -8.18 -20.25
C PRO A 353 -10.45 -8.48 -21.42
N ALA A 354 -10.34 -7.53 -22.36
CA ALA A 354 -9.44 -7.61 -23.51
C ALA A 354 -8.00 -7.18 -23.22
N ALA A 355 -7.70 -6.69 -21.98
CA ALA A 355 -6.35 -6.29 -21.63
C ALA A 355 -5.36 -7.44 -21.78
N ASP A 356 -4.14 -7.10 -22.17
CA ASP A 356 -3.02 -8.05 -22.26
C ASP A 356 -2.54 -8.54 -20.91
N TRP A 357 -1.80 -9.64 -20.91
CA TRP A 357 -1.10 -10.12 -19.74
C TRP A 357 -0.01 -9.12 -19.32
N MET A 358 -0.03 -8.73 -18.06
CA MET A 358 1.00 -7.90 -17.45
C MET A 358 2.06 -8.82 -16.83
N ARG A 359 3.26 -8.83 -17.42
CA ARG A 359 4.40 -9.54 -16.83
C ARG A 359 4.93 -8.74 -15.66
N THR A 360 5.04 -9.39 -14.50
CA THR A 360 5.65 -8.82 -13.31
C THR A 360 7.13 -9.19 -13.23
N THR A 361 7.83 -8.66 -12.23
CA THR A 361 9.17 -9.15 -11.85
C THR A 361 9.10 -10.14 -10.69
N ASP A 362 7.90 -10.52 -10.24
CA ASP A 362 7.73 -11.44 -9.12
C ASP A 362 7.85 -12.89 -9.60
N MET A 363 8.68 -13.65 -8.93
CA MET A 363 8.74 -15.11 -9.04
C MET A 363 7.61 -15.70 -8.24
N ALA A 364 6.91 -16.67 -8.80
CA ALA A 364 5.75 -17.27 -8.16
C ALA A 364 5.59 -18.74 -8.53
N ARG A 365 4.72 -19.44 -7.80
CA ARG A 365 4.13 -20.72 -8.20
C ARG A 365 2.63 -20.72 -7.91
N ILE A 366 1.88 -21.45 -8.70
CA ILE A 366 0.44 -21.67 -8.51
C ILE A 366 0.22 -23.17 -8.45
N ASP A 367 -0.50 -23.65 -7.44
CA ASP A 367 -0.81 -25.07 -7.35
C ASP A 367 -2.04 -25.47 -8.16
N SER A 368 -2.35 -26.78 -8.16
CA SER A 368 -3.51 -27.33 -8.88
C SER A 368 -4.86 -26.82 -8.35
N ASP A 369 -4.92 -26.29 -7.13
CA ASP A 369 -6.13 -25.70 -6.54
C ASP A 369 -6.22 -24.18 -6.81
N GLY A 370 -5.25 -23.60 -7.50
CA GLY A 370 -5.18 -22.19 -7.86
C GLY A 370 -4.68 -21.26 -6.76
N PHE A 371 -4.06 -21.78 -5.71
CA PHE A 371 -3.38 -20.95 -4.70
C PHE A 371 -2.05 -20.45 -5.20
N LEU A 372 -1.76 -19.17 -4.93
CA LEU A 372 -0.58 -18.44 -5.35
C LEU A 372 0.42 -18.30 -4.19
N TRP A 373 1.69 -18.62 -4.43
CA TRP A 373 2.82 -18.24 -3.57
C TRP A 373 3.73 -17.29 -4.31
N ILE A 374 4.10 -16.19 -3.67
CA ILE A 374 5.12 -15.27 -4.15
C ILE A 374 6.46 -15.71 -3.55
N LEU A 375 7.43 -16.00 -4.40
CA LEU A 375 8.73 -16.55 -4.04
C LEU A 375 9.84 -15.48 -3.98
N GLY A 376 9.49 -14.22 -4.25
CA GLY A 376 10.40 -13.09 -4.27
C GLY A 376 10.46 -12.42 -5.64
N ARG A 377 11.44 -11.54 -5.85
CA ARG A 377 11.56 -10.77 -7.10
C ARG A 377 12.75 -11.20 -7.93
N ALA A 378 12.53 -11.48 -9.20
CA ALA A 378 13.59 -11.89 -10.13
C ALA A 378 14.65 -10.78 -10.34
N ASP A 379 14.22 -9.50 -10.33
CA ASP A 379 15.09 -8.34 -10.48
C ASP A 379 15.88 -7.98 -9.20
N GLN A 380 15.62 -8.65 -8.09
CA GLN A 380 16.36 -8.51 -6.83
C GLN A 380 17.23 -9.73 -6.52
N ALA A 381 17.18 -10.76 -7.37
CA ALA A 381 17.98 -11.95 -7.16
C ALA A 381 19.48 -11.63 -7.16
N ILE A 382 20.18 -12.11 -6.15
CA ILE A 382 21.62 -11.92 -5.96
C ILE A 382 22.34 -13.06 -6.70
N ILE A 383 23.21 -12.75 -7.62
CA ILE A 383 23.94 -13.78 -8.39
C ILE A 383 25.31 -14.00 -7.74
N ARG A 384 25.40 -15.00 -6.90
CA ARG A 384 26.61 -15.35 -6.16
C ARG A 384 27.33 -16.54 -6.79
N GLY A 385 28.41 -16.28 -7.52
CA GLY A 385 29.22 -17.34 -8.12
C GLY A 385 28.44 -18.28 -9.06
N GLY A 386 27.44 -17.75 -9.77
CA GLY A 386 26.54 -18.51 -10.65
C GLY A 386 25.29 -19.08 -9.95
N PHE A 387 25.19 -18.99 -8.63
CA PHE A 387 23.99 -19.38 -7.89
C PHE A 387 23.06 -18.19 -7.72
N LYS A 388 21.76 -18.43 -7.90
CA LYS A 388 20.72 -17.44 -7.69
C LYS A 388 20.26 -17.50 -6.24
N VAL A 389 20.45 -16.42 -5.48
CA VAL A 389 19.99 -16.24 -4.11
C VAL A 389 18.81 -15.27 -4.10
N MET A 390 17.69 -15.71 -3.53
CA MET A 390 16.53 -14.85 -3.36
C MET A 390 16.64 -14.11 -2.01
N PRO A 391 16.71 -12.76 -2.00
CA PRO A 391 16.80 -11.99 -0.76
C PRO A 391 15.66 -12.27 0.22
N ASP A 392 14.46 -12.55 -0.30
CA ASP A 392 13.27 -12.83 0.52
C ASP A 392 13.37 -14.15 1.27
N ASP A 393 14.03 -15.18 0.71
CA ASP A 393 14.27 -16.43 1.39
C ASP A 393 15.20 -16.22 2.59
N VAL A 394 16.29 -15.47 2.37
CA VAL A 394 17.26 -15.15 3.42
C VAL A 394 16.61 -14.26 4.51
N ARG A 395 15.82 -13.26 4.10
CA ARG A 395 15.07 -12.40 5.02
C ARG A 395 14.10 -13.21 5.87
N THR A 396 13.32 -14.08 5.24
CA THR A 396 12.34 -14.94 5.95
C THR A 396 13.03 -15.86 6.94
N ALA A 397 14.17 -16.44 6.56
CA ALA A 397 14.97 -17.28 7.46
C ALA A 397 15.49 -16.47 8.67
N LEU A 398 15.99 -15.24 8.46
CA LEU A 398 16.39 -14.34 9.55
C LEU A 398 15.22 -13.97 10.47
N GLU A 399 14.09 -13.58 9.90
CA GLU A 399 12.88 -13.17 10.64
C GLU A 399 12.25 -14.34 11.43
N SER A 400 12.54 -15.61 11.07
CA SER A 400 12.12 -16.78 11.85
C SER A 400 12.94 -17.01 13.13
N HIS A 401 14.05 -16.27 13.33
CA HIS A 401 14.82 -16.34 14.58
C HIS A 401 14.08 -15.56 15.69
N PRO A 402 13.89 -16.17 16.89
CA PRO A 402 13.10 -15.55 17.97
C PRO A 402 13.53 -14.13 18.36
N ALA A 403 14.85 -13.85 18.32
CA ALA A 403 15.40 -12.56 18.69
C ALA A 403 15.31 -11.50 17.57
N VAL A 404 14.88 -11.85 16.36
CA VAL A 404 14.81 -10.91 15.21
C VAL A 404 13.43 -10.30 15.13
N ARG A 405 13.38 -8.96 15.09
CA ARG A 405 12.16 -8.17 14.86
C ARG A 405 11.89 -7.96 13.37
N GLY A 406 12.96 -7.77 12.60
CA GLY A 406 12.88 -7.55 11.16
C GLY A 406 14.25 -7.65 10.51
N ALA A 407 14.26 -7.96 9.22
CA ALA A 407 15.48 -8.04 8.43
C ALA A 407 15.31 -7.42 7.04
N ALA A 408 16.41 -6.95 6.47
CA ALA A 408 16.50 -6.51 5.09
C ALA A 408 17.75 -7.12 4.47
N VAL A 409 17.62 -7.70 3.28
CA VAL A 409 18.70 -8.39 2.59
C VAL A 409 18.89 -7.79 1.21
N VAL A 410 20.15 -7.53 0.86
CA VAL A 410 20.52 -6.95 -0.44
C VAL A 410 21.80 -7.62 -0.98
N GLY A 411 22.02 -7.52 -2.30
CA GLY A 411 23.28 -7.88 -2.92
C GLY A 411 24.32 -6.78 -2.71
N ARG A 412 25.52 -7.17 -2.31
CA ARG A 412 26.72 -6.34 -2.32
C ARG A 412 27.67 -6.86 -3.40
N PRO A 413 28.22 -6.00 -4.25
CA PRO A 413 29.24 -6.42 -5.24
C PRO A 413 30.41 -7.16 -4.59
N ASP A 414 30.89 -8.21 -5.26
CA ASP A 414 32.04 -9.03 -4.85
C ASP A 414 32.88 -9.34 -6.09
N ASP A 415 34.15 -8.97 -6.07
CA ASP A 415 35.05 -9.08 -7.23
C ASP A 415 35.21 -10.52 -7.76
N ARG A 416 35.02 -11.50 -6.91
CA ARG A 416 35.19 -12.93 -7.25
C ARG A 416 33.88 -13.65 -7.57
N LEU A 417 32.81 -13.29 -6.87
CA LEU A 417 31.53 -14.01 -6.93
C LEU A 417 30.44 -13.22 -7.68
N GLY A 418 30.75 -12.02 -8.17
CA GLY A 418 29.79 -11.10 -8.75
C GLY A 418 29.04 -10.33 -7.67
N GLU A 419 28.20 -11.00 -6.90
CA GLU A 419 27.52 -10.44 -5.75
C GLU A 419 27.54 -11.41 -4.57
N THR A 420 27.35 -10.86 -3.36
CA THR A 420 27.11 -11.65 -2.13
C THR A 420 25.92 -11.07 -1.35
N PRO A 421 25.09 -11.91 -0.72
CA PRO A 421 24.05 -11.42 0.16
C PRO A 421 24.65 -10.79 1.41
N VAL A 422 24.11 -9.63 1.79
CA VAL A 422 24.38 -8.97 3.07
C VAL A 422 23.05 -8.62 3.72
N ALA A 423 22.99 -8.60 5.05
CA ALA A 423 21.76 -8.41 5.79
C ALA A 423 21.87 -7.33 6.85
N MET A 424 20.84 -6.52 7.00
CA MET A 424 20.63 -5.62 8.13
C MET A 424 19.50 -6.16 8.99
N VAL A 425 19.70 -6.24 10.31
CA VAL A 425 18.79 -6.91 11.23
C VAL A 425 18.44 -5.98 12.39
N GLU A 426 17.16 -5.81 12.63
CA GLU A 426 16.59 -5.16 13.81
C GLU A 426 16.24 -6.25 14.82
N LEU A 427 16.79 -6.15 16.03
CA LEU A 427 16.59 -7.14 17.08
C LEU A 427 15.41 -6.80 17.99
N ARG A 428 14.82 -7.84 18.55
CA ARG A 428 13.81 -7.81 19.61
C ARG A 428 14.44 -8.15 20.95
N ASP A 429 15.28 -9.16 20.95
CA ASP A 429 16.03 -9.65 22.11
C ASP A 429 17.53 -9.70 21.78
N ALA A 430 18.37 -9.70 22.80
CA ALA A 430 19.82 -9.72 22.62
C ALA A 430 20.28 -11.01 21.95
N THR A 431 20.99 -10.89 20.84
CA THR A 431 21.72 -11.95 20.15
C THR A 431 22.90 -11.34 19.39
N ASP A 432 23.78 -12.17 18.87
CA ASP A 432 24.91 -11.74 18.07
C ASP A 432 24.88 -12.29 16.65
N THR A 433 25.74 -11.78 15.79
CA THR A 433 25.82 -12.19 14.39
C THR A 433 26.24 -13.65 14.23
N ALA A 434 27.06 -14.17 15.14
CA ALA A 434 27.52 -15.58 15.09
C ALA A 434 26.35 -16.55 15.33
N ALA A 435 25.50 -16.26 16.32
CA ALA A 435 24.30 -17.02 16.61
C ALA A 435 23.31 -16.98 15.43
N LEU A 436 23.11 -15.80 14.80
CA LEU A 436 22.27 -15.67 13.61
C LEU A 436 22.80 -16.51 12.44
N VAL A 437 24.11 -16.46 12.17
CA VAL A 437 24.73 -17.26 11.11
C VAL A 437 24.57 -18.77 11.39
N GLU A 438 24.78 -19.21 12.63
CA GLU A 438 24.60 -20.61 12.99
C GLU A 438 23.15 -21.07 12.82
N PHE A 439 22.20 -20.23 13.20
CA PHE A 439 20.78 -20.48 12.97
C PHE A 439 20.43 -20.62 11.48
N LEU A 440 21.02 -19.75 10.63
CA LEU A 440 20.79 -19.81 9.18
C LEU A 440 21.39 -21.05 8.53
N ARG A 441 22.50 -21.60 9.05
CA ARG A 441 23.14 -22.83 8.50
C ARG A 441 22.23 -24.04 8.51
N THR A 442 21.26 -24.08 9.39
CA THR A 442 20.28 -25.17 9.46
C THR A 442 19.09 -25.01 8.52
N ARG A 443 18.97 -23.84 7.84
CA ARG A 443 17.80 -23.43 7.06
C ARG A 443 18.09 -23.06 5.62
N LEU A 444 19.32 -22.61 5.36
CA LEU A 444 19.74 -22.09 4.07
C LEU A 444 20.95 -22.83 3.53
N ALA A 445 21.07 -22.88 2.22
CA ALA A 445 22.29 -23.39 1.58
C ALA A 445 23.46 -22.43 1.88
N ARG A 446 24.68 -22.95 1.88
CA ARG A 446 25.89 -22.19 2.25
C ARG A 446 26.08 -20.91 1.40
N TYR A 447 25.67 -20.93 0.15
CA TYR A 447 25.78 -19.78 -0.74
C TYR A 447 24.73 -18.69 -0.48
N GLU A 448 23.63 -19.01 0.22
CA GLU A 448 22.56 -18.07 0.59
C GLU A 448 22.87 -17.33 1.90
N ILE A 449 23.76 -17.86 2.74
CA ILE A 449 24.10 -17.25 4.03
C ILE A 449 24.77 -15.91 3.77
N PRO A 450 24.28 -14.81 4.40
CA PRO A 450 24.88 -13.49 4.27
C PRO A 450 26.36 -13.48 4.66
N THR A 451 27.17 -12.81 3.85
CA THR A 451 28.60 -12.62 4.14
C THR A 451 28.86 -11.56 5.21
N ASP A 452 27.84 -10.74 5.46
CA ASP A 452 27.89 -9.68 6.44
C ASP A 452 26.49 -9.44 7.03
N ILE A 453 26.40 -9.29 8.36
CA ILE A 453 25.13 -9.02 9.06
C ILE A 453 25.36 -7.82 9.99
N ALA A 454 24.68 -6.70 9.70
CA ALA A 454 24.67 -5.52 10.54
C ALA A 454 23.46 -5.56 11.49
N ILE A 455 23.70 -5.50 12.78
CA ILE A 455 22.65 -5.35 13.79
C ILE A 455 22.43 -3.84 14.02
N VAL A 456 21.17 -3.40 13.91
CA VAL A 456 20.78 -2.00 14.07
C VAL A 456 19.61 -1.86 15.04
N ASP A 457 19.49 -0.68 15.66
CA ASP A 457 18.38 -0.37 16.56
C ASP A 457 17.05 -0.33 15.81
N GLN A 458 17.06 0.17 14.57
CA GLN A 458 15.88 0.25 13.72
C GLN A 458 16.27 0.13 12.23
N LEU A 459 15.53 -0.69 11.48
CA LEU A 459 15.68 -0.77 10.03
C LEU A 459 15.24 0.54 9.36
N PRO A 460 16.00 1.03 8.36
CA PRO A 460 15.54 2.13 7.53
C PRO A 460 14.25 1.73 6.80
N ARG A 461 13.26 2.62 6.82
CA ARG A 461 11.95 2.35 6.23
C ARG A 461 11.52 3.45 5.28
N THR A 462 10.87 3.05 4.22
CA THR A 462 10.16 3.97 3.34
C THR A 462 8.94 4.57 4.05
N PRO A 463 8.35 5.68 3.56
CA PRO A 463 7.12 6.24 4.11
C PRO A 463 5.93 5.25 4.12
N SER A 464 5.97 4.21 3.30
CA SER A 464 4.97 3.12 3.29
C SER A 464 5.20 2.06 4.37
N GLY A 465 6.25 2.21 5.20
CA GLY A 465 6.62 1.25 6.24
C GLY A 465 7.41 0.03 5.76
N LYS A 466 7.73 -0.06 4.46
CA LYS A 466 8.60 -1.11 3.91
C LYS A 466 10.06 -0.81 4.25
N ALA A 467 10.91 -1.85 4.33
CA ALA A 467 12.36 -1.65 4.43
C ALA A 467 12.87 -0.84 3.21
N ASP A 468 13.69 0.16 3.46
CA ASP A 468 14.36 0.95 2.43
C ASP A 468 15.62 0.25 1.98
N LEU A 469 15.49 -0.60 0.95
CA LEU A 469 16.60 -1.37 0.40
C LEU A 469 17.68 -0.48 -0.23
N GLY A 470 17.33 0.74 -0.64
CA GLY A 470 18.31 1.73 -1.14
C GLY A 470 19.25 2.15 -0.01
N ALA A 471 18.68 2.56 1.13
CA ALA A 471 19.46 2.93 2.31
C ALA A 471 20.28 1.74 2.86
N VAL A 472 19.74 0.52 2.80
CA VAL A 472 20.49 -0.70 3.19
C VAL A 472 21.67 -0.95 2.24
N LYS A 473 21.49 -0.81 0.92
CA LYS A 473 22.58 -0.93 -0.06
C LYS A 473 23.67 0.13 0.16
N GLU A 474 23.26 1.36 0.39
CA GLU A 474 24.19 2.47 0.66
C GLU A 474 25.03 2.19 1.90
N PHE A 475 24.41 1.71 2.98
CA PHE A 475 25.13 1.33 4.20
C PHE A 475 26.25 0.30 3.94
N PHE A 476 25.96 -0.76 3.18
CA PHE A 476 26.95 -1.80 2.87
C PHE A 476 27.90 -1.45 1.72
N SER A 477 27.67 -0.36 0.97
CA SER A 477 28.56 0.10 -0.09
C SER A 477 29.74 0.92 0.47
N HIS A 478 29.63 1.47 1.67
CA HIS A 478 30.73 2.16 2.33
C HIS A 478 31.42 1.17 3.28
N PRO A 479 32.70 0.90 3.13
CA PRO A 479 33.42 0.07 4.09
C PRO A 479 33.49 0.82 5.43
N VAL A 480 32.54 0.52 6.31
CA VAL A 480 32.69 0.91 7.73
C VAL A 480 33.73 -0.02 8.30
N GLU A 481 34.87 0.51 8.73
CA GLU A 481 35.77 -0.18 9.64
C GLU A 481 34.95 -0.54 10.87
N HIS A 482 34.42 -1.75 10.88
CA HIS A 482 33.84 -2.32 12.10
C HIS A 482 34.98 -2.49 13.09
N ALA A 483 35.05 -1.58 14.07
CA ALA A 483 35.93 -1.69 15.19
C ALA A 483 35.81 -3.11 15.78
N LYS A 484 36.96 -3.75 15.90
CA LYS A 484 37.15 -5.09 16.49
C LYS A 484 36.74 -5.11 17.95
#